data_3e3eeb2abee13ef45e69cf9f9b3befb7
#
_entry.id   3e3eeb2abee13ef45e69cf9f9b3befb7
#
_cell.length_a   1.000
_cell.length_b   1.000
_cell.length_c   1.000
_cell.angle_alpha   90.00
_cell.angle_beta   90.00
_cell.angle_gamma   90.00
#
_symmetry.space_group_name_H-M   'P 1'
#
loop_
_entity.id
_entity.type
_entity.pdbx_description
1 polymer ?
#
loop_
_entity_poly.entity_id
_entity_poly.type
_entity_poly.pdbx_seq_one_letter_code
_entity_poly.pdbx_strand_id
1 'polypeptide(L)' 'MDETDILSRIHSLVDEEHKLRETSDHTEEQRERIGKLEADLDQCWDLLRQRRAKRQYDENPDDAQARPESTVEGYLQ' A
#
# COMPACT_ATOMS: atom_id res chain seq x y z
N MET A 1 -2.54 10.24 -9.77
CA MET A 1 -3.38 9.32 -9.01
C MET A 1 -4.09 10.09 -7.91
N ASP A 2 -5.40 10.13 -7.91
CA ASP A 2 -6.13 10.83 -6.87
C ASP A 2 -6.40 9.93 -5.66
N GLU A 3 -6.99 10.49 -4.61
CA GLU A 3 -7.25 9.77 -3.36
C GLU A 3 -8.20 8.59 -3.56
N THR A 4 -9.20 8.74 -4.43
CA THR A 4 -10.16 7.69 -4.75
C THR A 4 -9.47 6.49 -5.40
N ASP A 5 -8.54 6.75 -6.31
CA ASP A 5 -7.78 5.68 -6.98
C ASP A 5 -6.91 4.92 -5.98
N ILE A 6 -6.28 5.63 -5.07
CA ILE A 6 -5.44 5.02 -4.03
C ILE A 6 -6.28 4.14 -3.11
N LEU A 7 -7.43 4.62 -2.67
CA LEU A 7 -8.34 3.86 -1.81
C LEU A 7 -8.89 2.63 -2.52
N SER A 8 -9.23 2.74 -3.80
CA SER A 8 -9.69 1.59 -4.60
C SER A 8 -8.61 0.53 -4.70
N ARG A 9 -7.37 0.94 -4.91
CA ARG A 9 -6.25 0.00 -4.96
C ARG A 9 -6.03 -0.69 -3.62
N ILE A 10 -6.12 0.05 -2.52
CA ILE A 10 -6.01 -0.51 -1.17
C ILE A 10 -7.09 -1.57 -0.96
N HIS A 11 -8.33 -1.29 -1.32
CA HIS A 11 -9.43 -2.24 -1.20
C HIS A 11 -9.16 -3.53 -1.99
N SER A 12 -8.69 -3.40 -3.22
CA SER A 12 -8.37 -4.56 -4.06
C SER A 12 -7.26 -5.40 -3.45
N LEU A 13 -6.21 -4.77 -2.93
CA LEU A 13 -5.08 -5.46 -2.31
C LEU A 13 -5.49 -6.16 -1.01
N VAL A 14 -6.33 -5.53 -0.21
CA VAL A 14 -6.86 -6.13 1.03
C VAL A 14 -7.71 -7.35 0.70
N ASP A 15 -8.57 -7.27 -0.31
CA ASP A 15 -9.38 -8.41 -0.75
C ASP A 15 -8.53 -9.59 -1.21
N GLU A 16 -7.47 -9.31 -1.98
CA GLU A 16 -6.53 -10.36 -2.40
C GLU A 16 -5.83 -11.00 -1.20
N GLU A 17 -5.38 -10.19 -0.27
CA GLU A 17 -4.74 -10.68 0.95
C GLU A 17 -5.68 -11.61 1.74
N HIS A 18 -6.93 -11.19 1.91
CA HIS A 18 -7.94 -12.01 2.60
C HIS A 18 -8.15 -13.36 1.92
N LYS A 19 -8.26 -13.36 0.60
CA LYS A 19 -8.44 -14.59 -0.17
C LYS A 19 -7.27 -15.54 0.00
N LEU A 20 -6.05 -15.01 -0.01
CA LEU A 20 -4.85 -15.81 0.17
C LEU A 20 -4.73 -16.37 1.58
N ARG A 21 -5.15 -15.60 2.59
CA ARG A 21 -5.12 -16.04 3.98
C ARG A 21 -6.19 -17.08 4.31
N GLU A 22 -7.30 -17.07 3.58
CA GLU A 22 -8.38 -18.03 3.77
C GLU A 22 -8.04 -19.42 3.24
N THR A 23 -7.10 -19.53 2.28
CA THR A 23 -6.68 -20.82 1.79
C THR A 23 -5.80 -21.51 2.82
N SER A 24 -6.09 -22.77 3.08
CA SER A 24 -5.37 -23.57 4.09
C SER A 24 -3.95 -23.96 3.67
N ASP A 25 -3.63 -23.82 2.41
CA ASP A 25 -2.31 -24.16 1.86
C ASP A 25 -1.39 -22.93 1.91
N HIS A 26 -0.64 -22.81 2.98
CA HIS A 26 0.37 -21.75 3.09
C HIS A 26 1.69 -22.22 2.47
N THR A 27 1.70 -22.32 1.14
CA THR A 27 2.93 -22.62 0.41
C THR A 27 3.89 -21.43 0.49
N GLU A 28 5.15 -21.67 0.22
CA GLU A 28 6.16 -20.62 0.19
C GLU A 28 5.80 -19.54 -0.84
N GLU A 29 5.28 -19.96 -1.99
CA GLU A 29 4.81 -19.02 -3.02
C GLU A 29 3.70 -18.10 -2.52
N GLN A 30 2.75 -18.64 -1.76
CA GLN A 30 1.66 -17.86 -1.19
C GLN A 30 2.17 -16.88 -0.14
N ARG A 31 3.14 -17.29 0.68
CA ARG A 31 3.76 -16.40 1.67
C ARG A 31 4.48 -15.24 1.02
N GLU A 32 5.22 -15.51 -0.06
CA GLU A 32 5.89 -14.47 -0.83
C GLU A 32 4.89 -13.50 -1.44
N ARG A 33 3.78 -14.02 -1.96
CA ARG A 33 2.72 -13.20 -2.54
C ARG A 33 2.06 -12.31 -1.49
N ILE A 34 1.78 -12.86 -0.32
CA ILE A 34 1.22 -12.07 0.80
C ILE A 34 2.19 -10.97 1.21
N GLY A 35 3.48 -11.28 1.33
CA GLY A 35 4.50 -10.29 1.65
C GLY A 35 4.56 -9.16 0.63
N LYS A 36 4.45 -9.50 -0.65
CA LYS A 36 4.42 -8.50 -1.71
C LYS A 36 3.17 -7.61 -1.66
N LEU A 37 2.01 -8.22 -1.38
CA LEU A 37 0.76 -7.47 -1.21
C LEU A 37 0.86 -6.51 -0.02
N GLU A 38 1.46 -6.94 1.07
CA GLU A 38 1.67 -6.08 2.24
C GLU A 38 2.57 -4.90 1.90
N ALA A 39 3.65 -5.12 1.15
CA ALA A 39 4.54 -4.05 0.71
C ALA A 39 3.80 -3.06 -0.20
N ASP A 40 2.99 -3.56 -1.12
CA ASP A 40 2.18 -2.71 -2.00
C ASP A 40 1.17 -1.89 -1.20
N LEU A 41 0.55 -2.49 -0.19
CA LEU A 41 -0.36 -1.78 0.72
C LEU A 41 0.36 -0.67 1.47
N ASP A 42 1.54 -0.94 1.98
CA ASP A 42 2.33 0.05 2.71
C ASP A 42 2.68 1.24 1.82
N GLN A 43 3.03 1.00 0.55
CA GLN A 43 3.27 2.07 -0.42
C GLN A 43 2.02 2.90 -0.66
N CYS A 44 0.87 2.26 -0.78
CA CYS A 44 -0.40 2.96 -0.99
C CYS A 44 -0.76 3.84 0.21
N TRP A 45 -0.60 3.31 1.42
CA TRP A 45 -0.85 4.09 2.64
C TRP A 45 0.12 5.26 2.78
N ASP A 46 1.41 5.05 2.44
CA ASP A 46 2.40 6.11 2.47
C ASP A 46 2.04 7.22 1.48
N LEU A 47 1.65 6.86 0.26
CA LEU A 47 1.24 7.83 -0.74
C LEU A 47 0.03 8.63 -0.29
N LEU A 48 -0.95 7.98 0.32
CA LEU A 48 -2.14 8.64 0.86
C LEU A 48 -1.76 9.65 1.95
N ARG A 49 -0.86 9.27 2.84
CA ARG A 49 -0.36 10.19 3.88
C ARG A 49 0.36 11.39 3.29
N GLN A 50 1.18 11.18 2.25
CA GLN A 50 1.86 12.26 1.56
C GLN A 50 0.86 13.24 0.93
N ARG A 51 -0.17 12.72 0.28
CA ARG A 51 -1.19 13.56 -0.34
C ARG A 51 -1.92 14.39 0.70
N ARG A 52 -2.28 13.79 1.83
CA ARG A 52 -2.95 14.49 2.93
C ARG A 52 -2.07 15.56 3.56
N ALA A 53 -0.79 15.27 3.74
CA ALA A 53 0.16 16.23 4.27
C ALA A 53 0.33 17.44 3.34
N LYS A 54 0.45 17.20 2.04
CA LYS A 54 0.58 18.27 1.06
C LYS A 54 -0.67 19.15 1.02
N ARG A 55 -1.84 18.55 1.12
CA ARG A 55 -3.12 19.30 1.18
C ARG A 55 -3.18 20.16 2.43
N GLN A 56 -2.71 19.65 3.56
CA GLN A 56 -2.71 20.36 4.84
C GLN A 56 -1.80 21.60 4.79
N TYR A 57 -0.69 21.53 4.06
CA TYR A 57 0.26 22.62 3.93
C TYR A 57 0.08 23.46 2.66
N ASP A 58 -1.09 23.38 2.04
CA ASP A 58 -1.41 24.09 0.78
C ASP A 58 -0.48 23.73 -0.38
N GLU A 59 0.11 22.54 -0.35
CA GLU A 59 0.89 22.02 -1.45
C GLU A 59 -0.01 21.20 -2.38
N ASN A 60 0.46 21.00 -3.62
CA ASN A 60 -0.29 20.20 -4.58
C ASN A 60 -0.21 18.72 -4.22
N PRO A 61 -1.35 18.05 -3.87
CA PRO A 61 -1.34 16.62 -3.56
C PRO A 61 -0.83 15.73 -4.69
N ASP A 62 -0.95 16.18 -5.94
CA ASP A 62 -0.49 15.42 -7.11
C ASP A 62 1.03 15.32 -7.18
N ASP A 63 1.76 16.13 -6.41
CA ASP A 63 3.21 16.03 -6.29
C ASP A 63 3.66 14.88 -5.39
N ALA A 64 2.74 14.23 -4.67
CA ALA A 64 3.08 13.06 -3.87
C ALA A 64 3.50 11.91 -4.76
N GLN A 65 4.55 11.21 -4.38
CA GLN A 65 5.11 10.09 -5.14
C GLN A 65 5.28 8.87 -4.25
N ALA A 66 5.04 7.69 -4.83
CA ALA A 66 5.30 6.44 -4.13
C ALA A 66 6.80 6.32 -3.85
N ARG A 67 7.12 5.96 -2.61
CA ARG A 67 8.52 5.73 -2.20
C ARG A 67 8.92 4.29 -2.49
N PRO A 68 10.22 4.03 -2.63
CA PRO A 68 10.68 2.65 -2.75
C PRO A 68 10.24 1.81 -1.55
N GLU A 69 9.96 0.53 -1.78
CA GLU A 69 9.52 -0.39 -0.73
C GLU A 69 10.47 -0.40 0.47
N SER A 70 11.76 -0.37 0.22
CA SER A 70 12.77 -0.38 1.28
C SER A 70 12.66 0.83 2.20
N THR A 71 12.26 2.00 1.68
CA THR A 71 12.04 3.21 2.47
C THR A 71 10.78 3.09 3.31
N VAL A 72 9.69 2.60 2.72
CA VAL A 72 8.40 2.45 3.41
C VAL A 72 8.50 1.40 4.50
N GLU A 73 9.12 0.27 4.23
CA GLU A 73 9.34 -0.80 5.21
C GLU A 73 10.19 -0.33 6.38
N GLY A 74 11.13 0.58 6.15
CA GLY A 74 11.95 1.16 7.19
C GLY A 74 11.16 1.93 8.24
N TYR A 75 10.02 2.49 7.88
CA TYR A 75 9.14 3.19 8.82
C TYR A 75 8.37 2.26 9.75
N LEU A 76 8.23 0.99 9.36
CA LEU A 76 7.42 0.02 10.09
C LEU A 76 8.23 -0.82 11.07
N GLN A 77 9.52 -0.63 11.10
CA GLN A 77 10.42 -1.35 11.99
C GLN A 77 10.69 -0.58 13.28
#